data_40bbb23d374276f90095b54924155143
#
_entry.id   40bbb23d374276f90095b54924155143
#
_cell.length_a   1.000
_cell.length_b   1.000
_cell.length_c   1.000
_cell.angle_alpha   90.00
_cell.angle_beta   90.00
_cell.angle_gamma   90.00
#
_symmetry.space_group_name_H-M   'P 1'
#
loop_
_entity.id
_entity.type
_entity.pdbx_description
1 polymer ?
#
loop_
_entity_poly.entity_id
_entity_poly.type
_entity_poly.pdbx_seq_one_letter_code
_entity_poly.pdbx_strand_id
1 'polypeptide(L)'
;MEVSRAMSSQVRIASPNQSIRDAARMMAQIDAGVLSVGDNGRLAGMITDRDIAVRAVAAGKGPDTAVREVMSNGVKYCFEDDDLDQVAQEMAEHKVRRMPVLNRQERLVGILSLGDIALADATESAGCALCGISEPGGDHCQSADGHGLRMNRNGPSS
;
A
#
# COMPACT_ATOMS: atom_id res chain seq x y z
N MET A 1 -2.72 11.90 17.97
CA MET A 1 -2.52 10.43 18.13
C MET A 1 -1.33 10.01 17.31
N GLU A 2 -0.43 9.28 17.88
CA GLU A 2 0.71 8.73 17.16
C GLU A 2 0.30 7.53 16.29
N VAL A 3 1.00 7.36 15.18
CA VAL A 3 0.82 6.23 14.25
C VAL A 3 0.91 4.89 14.97
N SER A 4 1.82 4.75 15.94
CA SER A 4 2.02 3.51 16.72
C SER A 4 0.75 2.98 17.39
N ARG A 5 -0.21 3.84 17.67
CA ARG A 5 -1.49 3.46 18.29
C ARG A 5 -2.51 2.90 17.32
N ALA A 6 -2.37 3.23 16.05
CA ALA A 6 -3.32 2.81 15.00
C ALA A 6 -2.77 1.68 14.13
N MET A 7 -1.45 1.63 13.92
CA MET A 7 -0.81 0.68 13.01
C MET A 7 -0.96 -0.78 13.44
N SER A 8 -0.85 -1.67 12.46
CA SER A 8 -0.64 -3.09 12.71
C SER A 8 0.85 -3.35 12.91
N SER A 9 1.22 -3.87 14.09
CA SER A 9 2.61 -4.17 14.46
C SER A 9 3.02 -5.62 14.16
N GLN A 10 2.06 -6.54 14.07
CA GLN A 10 2.31 -7.94 13.70
C GLN A 10 2.26 -8.08 12.18
N VAL A 11 3.30 -7.65 11.50
CA VAL A 11 3.35 -7.70 10.03
C VAL A 11 4.22 -8.87 9.56
N ARG A 12 3.79 -9.50 8.47
CA ARG A 12 4.61 -10.43 7.71
C ARG A 12 5.41 -9.63 6.69
N ILE A 13 6.71 -9.86 6.65
CA ILE A 13 7.64 -9.14 5.80
C ILE A 13 8.23 -10.11 4.79
N ALA A 14 8.12 -9.78 3.51
CA ALA A 14 8.76 -10.54 2.44
C ALA A 14 10.22 -10.13 2.30
N SER A 15 11.06 -11.07 1.89
CA SER A 15 12.45 -10.78 1.50
C SER A 15 12.53 -10.51 0.00
N PRO A 16 13.43 -9.61 -0.45
CA PRO A 16 13.63 -9.38 -1.89
C PRO A 16 14.07 -10.64 -2.65
N ASN A 17 14.68 -11.58 -1.96
CA ASN A 17 15.21 -12.82 -2.53
C ASN A 17 14.22 -13.98 -2.54
N GLN A 18 13.07 -13.85 -1.86
CA GLN A 18 12.01 -14.84 -1.91
C GLN A 18 11.36 -14.87 -3.29
N SER A 19 10.72 -15.99 -3.63
CA SER A 19 9.91 -16.11 -4.84
C SER A 19 8.58 -15.37 -4.67
N ILE A 20 8.01 -14.95 -5.80
CA ILE A 20 6.66 -14.39 -5.79
C ILE A 20 5.60 -15.41 -5.36
N ARG A 21 5.88 -16.72 -5.54
CA ARG A 21 5.05 -17.79 -4.98
C ARG A 21 4.99 -17.71 -3.46
N ASP A 22 6.15 -17.54 -2.80
CA ASP A 22 6.22 -17.42 -1.35
C ASP A 22 5.49 -16.16 -0.86
N ALA A 23 5.66 -15.04 -1.56
CA ALA A 23 4.93 -13.81 -1.26
C ALA A 23 3.41 -14.02 -1.38
N ALA A 24 2.96 -14.66 -2.46
CA ALA A 24 1.54 -14.97 -2.66
C ALA A 24 0.99 -15.88 -1.55
N ARG A 25 1.75 -16.89 -1.12
CA ARG A 25 1.37 -17.75 0.01
C ARG A 25 1.25 -16.96 1.31
N MET A 26 2.17 -16.05 1.58
CA MET A 26 2.10 -15.16 2.74
C MET A 26 0.84 -14.29 2.70
N MET A 27 0.52 -13.71 1.55
CA MET A 27 -0.72 -12.93 1.35
C MET A 27 -1.96 -13.76 1.63
N ALA A 28 -2.00 -15.01 1.17
CA ALA A 28 -3.11 -15.92 1.43
C ALA A 28 -3.25 -16.26 2.92
N GLN A 29 -2.13 -16.48 3.62
CA GLN A 29 -2.11 -16.84 5.04
C GLN A 29 -2.63 -15.71 5.93
N ILE A 30 -2.35 -14.46 5.59
CA ILE A 30 -2.75 -13.29 6.38
C ILE A 30 -3.97 -12.56 5.81
N ASP A 31 -4.52 -13.06 4.70
CA ASP A 31 -5.65 -12.45 3.99
C ASP A 31 -5.41 -10.97 3.66
N ALA A 32 -4.26 -10.70 3.06
CA ALA A 32 -3.86 -9.35 2.66
C ALA A 32 -3.32 -9.36 1.23
N GLY A 33 -3.59 -8.30 0.49
CA GLY A 33 -3.12 -8.12 -0.88
C GLY A 33 -1.80 -7.36 -0.99
N VAL A 34 -1.12 -7.09 0.12
CA VAL A 34 0.12 -6.32 0.14
C VAL A 34 1.05 -6.82 1.24
N LEU A 35 2.35 -6.79 0.94
CA LEU A 35 3.41 -7.08 1.91
C LEU A 35 4.47 -5.98 1.83
N SER A 36 4.97 -5.56 2.97
CA SER A 36 6.23 -4.82 3.03
C SER A 36 7.37 -5.77 2.70
N VAL A 37 8.33 -5.29 1.92
CA VAL A 37 9.54 -6.03 1.58
C VAL A 37 10.69 -5.44 2.40
N GLY A 38 11.33 -6.28 3.19
CA GLY A 38 12.42 -5.87 4.08
C GLY A 38 13.69 -6.67 3.82
N ASP A 39 14.81 -5.99 3.95
CA ASP A 39 16.14 -6.58 3.87
C ASP A 39 16.90 -6.21 5.15
N ASN A 40 17.25 -7.21 5.96
CA ASN A 40 17.90 -7.03 7.25
C ASN A 40 17.16 -6.06 8.20
N GLY A 41 15.82 -6.12 8.20
CA GLY A 41 14.96 -5.28 9.01
C GLY A 41 14.73 -3.87 8.47
N ARG A 42 15.31 -3.52 7.33
CA ARG A 42 15.14 -2.23 6.65
C ARG A 42 14.14 -2.36 5.50
N LEU A 43 13.38 -1.31 5.28
CA LEU A 43 12.41 -1.25 4.18
C LEU A 43 13.14 -1.27 2.84
N ALA A 44 12.82 -2.26 1.99
CA ALA A 44 13.31 -2.35 0.62
C ALA A 44 12.25 -1.93 -0.41
N GLY A 45 10.97 -2.17 -0.11
CA GLY A 45 9.88 -1.85 -1.00
C GLY A 45 8.56 -2.43 -0.52
N MET A 46 7.61 -2.53 -1.44
CA MET A 46 6.33 -3.22 -1.23
C MET A 46 6.00 -4.08 -2.44
N ILE A 47 5.31 -5.18 -2.20
CA ILE A 47 4.77 -6.03 -3.26
C ILE A 47 3.28 -6.26 -3.02
N THR A 48 2.50 -6.16 -4.09
CA THR A 48 1.06 -6.38 -4.06
C THR A 48 0.66 -7.58 -4.91
N ASP A 49 -0.53 -8.11 -4.69
CA ASP A 49 -1.14 -9.13 -5.55
C ASP A 49 -1.29 -8.61 -6.99
N ARG A 50 -1.59 -7.33 -7.17
CA ARG A 50 -1.61 -6.69 -8.49
C ARG A 50 -0.23 -6.69 -9.15
N ASP A 51 0.84 -6.41 -8.42
CA ASP A 51 2.21 -6.49 -8.94
C ASP A 51 2.52 -7.88 -9.47
N ILE A 52 2.13 -8.91 -8.74
CA ILE A 52 2.33 -10.31 -9.15
C ILE A 52 1.55 -10.59 -10.44
N ALA A 53 0.31 -10.18 -10.53
CA ALA A 53 -0.52 -10.40 -11.71
C ALA A 53 -0.02 -9.63 -12.93
N VAL A 54 0.30 -8.36 -12.79
CA VAL A 54 0.59 -7.46 -13.91
C VAL A 54 2.08 -7.46 -14.29
N ARG A 55 2.96 -7.45 -13.31
CA ARG A 55 4.41 -7.37 -13.56
C ARG A 55 5.08 -8.74 -13.71
N ALA A 56 4.45 -9.80 -13.23
CA ALA A 56 4.98 -11.15 -13.37
C ALA A 56 4.15 -11.98 -14.35
N VAL A 57 2.94 -12.33 -14.03
CA VAL A 57 2.11 -13.23 -14.84
C VAL A 57 1.89 -12.66 -16.24
N ALA A 58 1.45 -11.41 -16.38
CA ALA A 58 1.21 -10.78 -17.67
C ALA A 58 2.49 -10.59 -18.49
N ALA A 59 3.64 -10.45 -17.83
CA ALA A 59 4.94 -10.34 -18.49
C ALA A 59 5.60 -11.70 -18.82
N GLY A 60 4.92 -12.80 -18.53
CA GLY A 60 5.42 -14.15 -18.80
C GLY A 60 6.45 -14.67 -17.79
N LYS A 61 6.58 -14.03 -16.63
CA LYS A 61 7.48 -14.48 -15.56
C LYS A 61 6.82 -15.58 -14.73
N GLY A 62 7.59 -16.60 -14.38
CA GLY A 62 7.11 -17.73 -13.60
C GLY A 62 7.06 -17.48 -12.10
N PRO A 63 6.51 -18.44 -11.32
CA PRO A 63 6.32 -18.31 -9.88
C PRO A 63 7.63 -18.29 -9.08
N ASP A 64 8.74 -18.75 -9.66
CA ASP A 64 10.06 -18.71 -9.03
C ASP A 64 10.80 -17.38 -9.20
N THR A 65 10.19 -16.42 -9.87
CA THR A 65 10.70 -15.05 -10.01
C THR A 65 10.91 -14.43 -8.62
N ALA A 66 12.04 -13.76 -8.42
CA ALA A 66 12.33 -13.10 -7.15
C ALA A 66 11.42 -11.88 -6.92
N VAL A 67 11.03 -11.67 -5.67
CA VAL A 67 10.19 -10.52 -5.26
C VAL A 67 10.79 -9.20 -5.74
N ARG A 68 12.13 -9.04 -5.65
CA ARG A 68 12.81 -7.80 -6.09
C ARG A 68 12.53 -7.41 -7.53
N GLU A 69 12.26 -8.37 -8.42
CA GLU A 69 12.01 -8.09 -9.84
C GLU A 69 10.60 -7.55 -10.10
N VAL A 70 9.71 -7.67 -9.13
CA VAL A 70 8.28 -7.38 -9.26
C VAL A 70 7.82 -6.28 -8.32
N MET A 71 8.47 -6.13 -7.16
CA MET A 71 8.12 -5.15 -6.14
C MET A 71 8.28 -3.71 -6.62
N SER A 72 7.62 -2.79 -5.92
CA SER A 72 7.83 -1.35 -6.07
C SER A 72 8.92 -0.90 -5.11
N ASN A 73 9.90 -0.15 -5.63
CA ASN A 73 10.94 0.52 -4.86
C ASN A 73 10.50 1.95 -4.54
N GLY A 74 11.23 2.63 -3.61
CA GLY A 74 10.99 4.03 -3.33
C GLY A 74 9.61 4.32 -2.76
N VAL A 75 9.01 3.38 -2.05
CA VAL A 75 7.68 3.53 -1.46
C VAL A 75 7.70 4.57 -0.35
N LYS A 76 6.57 5.27 -0.21
CA LYS A 76 6.37 6.21 0.90
C LYS A 76 6.23 5.46 2.21
N TYR A 77 6.78 6.03 3.26
CA TYR A 77 6.72 5.49 4.62
C TYR A 77 6.51 6.61 5.63
N CYS A 78 6.12 6.24 6.83
CA CYS A 78 6.04 7.15 7.98
C CYS A 78 6.76 6.56 9.19
N PHE A 79 6.89 7.36 10.23
CA PHE A 79 7.47 6.90 11.49
C PHE A 79 6.37 6.59 12.52
N GLU A 80 6.67 5.68 13.43
CA GLU A 80 5.72 5.25 14.46
C GLU A 80 5.28 6.38 15.39
N ASP A 81 6.11 7.40 15.55
CA ASP A 81 5.84 8.58 16.40
C ASP A 81 5.31 9.79 15.62
N ASP A 82 5.07 9.64 14.31
CA ASP A 82 4.41 10.69 13.53
C ASP A 82 2.94 10.86 13.95
N ASP A 83 2.41 12.06 13.70
CA ASP A 83 1.00 12.33 13.96
C ASP A 83 0.10 11.67 12.92
N LEU A 84 -0.91 10.94 13.39
CA LEU A 84 -1.80 10.15 12.55
C LEU A 84 -2.56 11.01 11.52
N ASP A 85 -3.02 12.19 11.92
CA ASP A 85 -3.76 13.09 11.02
C ASP A 85 -2.87 13.62 9.90
N GLN A 86 -1.62 13.94 10.22
CA GLN A 86 -0.64 14.36 9.24
C GLN A 86 -0.34 13.24 8.24
N VAL A 87 -0.13 12.03 8.73
CA VAL A 87 0.14 10.86 7.87
C VAL A 87 -1.08 10.55 6.99
N ALA A 88 -2.29 10.66 7.51
CA ALA A 88 -3.51 10.51 6.71
C ALA A 88 -3.56 11.51 5.54
N GLN A 89 -3.16 12.75 5.78
CA GLN A 89 -3.05 13.76 4.73
C GLN A 89 -2.00 13.41 3.68
N GLU A 90 -0.84 12.93 4.11
CA GLU A 90 0.21 12.46 3.19
C GLU A 90 -0.26 11.28 2.35
N MET A 91 -1.02 10.35 2.93
CA MET A 91 -1.63 9.25 2.19
C MET A 91 -2.59 9.75 1.11
N ALA A 92 -3.38 10.79 1.41
CA ALA A 92 -4.25 11.43 0.42
C ALA A 92 -3.46 12.08 -0.72
N GLU A 93 -2.41 12.81 -0.39
CA GLU A 93 -1.56 13.50 -1.37
C GLU A 93 -0.84 12.54 -2.30
N HIS A 94 -0.32 11.44 -1.76
CA HIS A 94 0.39 10.41 -2.53
C HIS A 94 -0.53 9.32 -3.10
N LYS A 95 -1.83 9.39 -2.82
CA LYS A 95 -2.85 8.43 -3.30
C LYS A 95 -2.52 6.99 -2.93
N VAL A 96 -2.05 6.77 -1.71
CA VAL A 96 -1.73 5.45 -1.17
C VAL A 96 -2.70 5.04 -0.07
N ARG A 97 -3.04 3.76 -0.02
CA ARG A 97 -3.98 3.20 0.97
C ARG A 97 -3.27 2.54 2.14
N ARG A 98 -2.00 2.29 2.01
CA ARG A 98 -1.15 1.69 3.03
C ARG A 98 0.22 2.33 3.00
N MET A 99 0.83 2.37 4.16
CA MET A 99 2.15 2.98 4.32
C MET A 99 2.95 2.16 5.33
N PRO A 100 4.16 1.71 4.97
CA PRO A 100 5.06 1.08 5.93
C PRO A 100 5.42 2.05 7.05
N VAL A 101 5.57 1.52 8.25
CA VAL A 101 5.92 2.30 9.44
C VAL A 101 7.30 1.89 9.93
N LEU A 102 8.17 2.87 10.12
CA LEU A 102 9.53 2.69 10.59
C LEU A 102 9.68 3.30 12.00
N ASN A 103 10.65 2.80 12.75
CA ASN A 103 11.12 3.51 13.94
C ASN A 103 12.23 4.50 13.56
N ARG A 104 12.73 5.26 14.53
CA ARG A 104 13.80 6.27 14.30
C ARG A 104 15.16 5.67 13.97
N GLN A 105 15.33 4.36 14.17
CA GLN A 105 16.49 3.59 13.69
C GLN A 105 16.29 3.05 12.27
N GLU A 106 15.23 3.51 11.58
CA GLU A 106 14.86 3.10 10.21
C GLU A 106 14.55 1.60 10.08
N ARG A 107 14.08 0.98 11.17
CA ARG A 107 13.60 -0.41 11.18
C ARG A 107 12.12 -0.47 10.87
N LEU A 108 11.73 -1.43 10.07
CA LEU A 108 10.32 -1.68 9.75
C LEU A 108 9.62 -2.28 10.98
N VAL A 109 8.66 -1.54 11.54
CA VAL A 109 7.96 -1.92 12.78
C VAL A 109 6.48 -2.17 12.60
N GLY A 110 5.90 -1.77 11.47
CA GLY A 110 4.48 -1.95 11.24
C GLY A 110 4.03 -1.52 9.85
N ILE A 111 2.74 -1.56 9.67
CA ILE A 111 2.06 -1.04 8.49
C ILE A 111 0.81 -0.28 8.94
N LEU A 112 0.57 0.85 8.32
CA LEU A 112 -0.62 1.67 8.54
C LEU A 112 -1.51 1.60 7.30
N SER A 113 -2.77 1.27 7.49
CA SER A 113 -3.76 1.27 6.43
C SER A 113 -4.82 2.35 6.66
N LEU A 114 -5.52 2.71 5.58
CA LEU A 114 -6.68 3.60 5.68
C LEU A 114 -7.74 3.04 6.63
N GLY A 115 -7.92 1.72 6.64
CA GLY A 115 -8.82 1.05 7.59
C GLY A 115 -8.39 1.20 9.04
N ASP A 116 -7.09 1.12 9.32
CA ASP A 116 -6.55 1.34 10.67
C ASP A 116 -6.84 2.75 11.17
N ILE A 117 -6.71 3.75 10.28
CA ILE A 117 -7.03 5.15 10.61
C ILE A 117 -8.51 5.30 10.96
N ALA A 118 -9.39 4.71 10.17
CA ALA A 118 -10.83 4.76 10.39
C ALA A 118 -11.23 4.11 11.73
N LEU A 119 -10.59 2.98 12.10
CA LEU A 119 -10.87 2.26 13.34
C LEU A 119 -10.30 2.96 14.59
N ALA A 120 -9.37 3.88 14.43
CA ALA A 120 -8.72 4.61 15.52
C ALA A 120 -9.44 5.91 15.90
N ASP A 121 -10.73 6.06 15.65
CA ASP A 121 -11.54 7.27 15.85
C ASP A 121 -11.07 8.51 15.05
N ALA A 122 -10.29 8.28 13.99
CA ALA A 122 -9.85 9.34 13.07
C ALA A 122 -10.68 9.33 11.79
N THR A 123 -12.00 9.23 11.90
CA THR A 123 -12.93 9.03 10.77
C THR A 123 -12.88 10.18 9.77
N GLU A 124 -12.73 11.41 10.24
CA GLU A 124 -12.61 12.58 9.36
C GLU A 124 -11.33 12.50 8.52
N SER A 125 -10.20 12.21 9.16
CA SER A 125 -8.91 12.03 8.47
C SER A 125 -8.94 10.87 7.49
N ALA A 126 -9.58 9.76 7.85
CA ALA A 126 -9.78 8.62 6.96
C ALA A 126 -10.67 8.98 5.78
N GLY A 127 -11.73 9.75 5.99
CA GLY A 127 -12.61 10.25 4.94
C GLY A 127 -11.89 11.16 3.96
N CYS A 128 -11.09 12.09 4.45
CA CYS A 128 -10.26 12.96 3.61
C CYS A 128 -9.24 12.17 2.79
N ALA A 129 -8.58 11.19 3.41
CA ALA A 129 -7.63 10.32 2.70
C ALA A 129 -8.34 9.50 1.61
N LEU A 130 -9.50 8.94 1.90
CA LEU A 130 -10.30 8.18 0.94
C LEU A 130 -10.71 9.03 -0.25
N CYS A 131 -11.13 10.28 -0.04
CA CYS A 131 -11.47 11.22 -1.11
C CYS A 131 -10.25 11.48 -2.01
N GLY A 132 -9.09 11.79 -1.43
CA GLY A 132 -7.87 12.05 -2.18
C GLY A 132 -7.40 10.84 -2.99
N ILE A 133 -7.42 9.64 -2.39
CA ILE A 133 -7.04 8.38 -3.04
C ILE A 133 -8.00 8.04 -4.19
N SER A 134 -9.29 8.36 -4.04
CA SER A 134 -10.33 8.01 -5.00
C SER A 134 -10.45 8.98 -6.18
N GLU A 135 -9.75 10.11 -6.16
CA GLU A 135 -9.72 11.02 -7.31
C GLU A 135 -9.11 10.34 -8.53
N PRO A 136 -9.65 10.60 -9.74
CA PRO A 136 -9.10 10.05 -10.98
C PRO A 136 -7.64 10.44 -11.19
N GLY A 137 -6.85 9.49 -11.71
CA GLY A 137 -5.41 9.68 -11.95
C GLY A 137 -4.54 8.94 -10.93
N GLY A 138 -3.23 9.04 -11.10
CA GLY A 138 -2.24 8.33 -10.28
C GLY A 138 -1.99 6.91 -10.75
N ASP A 139 -1.07 6.24 -10.06
CA ASP A 139 -0.49 4.96 -10.49
C ASP A 139 -1.47 3.77 -10.52
N HIS A 140 -2.60 3.91 -9.81
CA HIS A 140 -3.59 2.83 -9.67
C HIS A 140 -4.94 3.16 -10.30
N CYS A 141 -4.96 4.14 -11.22
CA CYS A 141 -6.19 4.46 -11.96
C CYS A 141 -6.56 3.31 -12.91
N GLN A 142 -7.81 2.86 -12.84
CA GLN A 142 -8.30 1.77 -13.67
C GLN A 142 -8.64 2.19 -15.11
N SER A 143 -8.75 3.48 -15.38
CA SER A 143 -8.98 4.00 -16.73
C SER A 143 -7.66 4.34 -17.40
N ALA A 144 -7.54 4.00 -18.67
CA ALA A 144 -6.31 4.19 -19.44
C ALA A 144 -5.91 5.67 -19.57
N ASP A 145 -6.88 6.57 -19.53
CA ASP A 145 -6.70 8.03 -19.67
C ASP A 145 -6.85 8.79 -18.35
N GLY A 146 -7.16 8.08 -17.27
CA GLY A 146 -7.41 8.69 -15.97
C GLY A 146 -8.75 9.42 -15.84
N HIS A 147 -9.59 9.38 -16.86
CA HIS A 147 -10.85 10.12 -16.90
C HIS A 147 -12.12 9.26 -16.95
N GLY A 148 -11.98 7.95 -17.03
CA GLY A 148 -13.10 7.04 -17.30
C GLY A 148 -14.28 7.17 -16.36
N LEU A 149 -14.06 7.44 -15.08
CA LEU A 149 -15.15 7.57 -14.10
C LEU A 149 -15.89 8.91 -14.19
N ARG A 150 -15.27 9.95 -14.76
CA ARG A 150 -15.93 11.27 -14.91
C ARG A 150 -16.94 11.28 -16.04
N MET A 151 -16.73 10.45 -17.06
CA MET A 151 -17.62 10.43 -18.23
C MET A 151 -18.99 9.83 -17.92
N ASN A 152 -19.10 8.94 -16.95
CA ASN A 152 -20.35 8.29 -16.57
C ASN A 152 -21.23 9.13 -15.64
N ARG A 153 -20.75 10.27 -15.13
CA ARG A 153 -21.55 11.16 -14.28
C ARG A 153 -22.45 12.10 -15.07
N ASN A 154 -22.18 12.26 -16.35
CA ASN A 154 -22.97 13.11 -17.27
C ASN A 154 -23.77 12.27 -18.25
N GLY A 155 -24.31 11.16 -17.80
CA GLY A 155 -25.31 10.45 -18.57
C GLY A 155 -26.48 11.41 -18.91
N PRO A 156 -27.12 11.25 -20.08
CA PRO A 156 -28.18 12.16 -20.45
C PRO A 156 -29.25 12.13 -19.37
N SER A 157 -29.50 13.29 -18.79
CA SER A 157 -30.69 13.52 -17.99
C SER A 157 -31.88 13.33 -18.93
N SER A 158 -32.50 12.21 -18.80
CA SER A 158 -33.79 11.95 -19.42
C SER A 158 -34.89 12.68 -18.69
#